data_a99f4f1977e1173b67d3aeda810cd390
#
_entry.id   a99f4f1977e1173b67d3aeda810cd390
#
_cell.length_a   1.000
_cell.length_b   1.000
_cell.length_c   1.000
_cell.angle_alpha   90.00
_cell.angle_beta   90.00
_cell.angle_gamma   90.00
#
_symmetry.space_group_name_H-M   'P 1'
#
loop_
_entity.id
_entity.type
_entity.pdbx_description
1 polymer ?
#
loop_
_entity_poly.entity_id
_entity_poly.type
_entity_poly.pdbx_seq_one_letter_code
_entity_poly.pdbx_strand_id
1 'polypeptide(L)'
;MRKLLAIILLLSVLVPVHAQKYACVNTDYIMRNMPEYSQALNKINKYIEEWQQELQNKQQEVDELRQQYQQEAYLLPDNLKQRRQDEIHNKETELRNLQRQRFGTGGDLEQKRAELMKPVQDRVYNAIERVAREKNYAFVFDKAASATVLYVSEKYDISNQVLELLGVKPGAASESGSTAAPTGSSRKDSGTKNSDSGQYRRSNNDHKEVNRQ
;
A
#
# COMPACT_ATOMS: atom_id res chain seq x y z
N MET A 1 50.06 33.26 40.06
CA MET A 1 49.44 31.95 39.94
C MET A 1 47.92 32.00 39.80
N ARG A 2 47.22 32.73 40.69
CA ARG A 2 45.71 32.84 40.63
C ARG A 2 45.20 33.43 39.31
N LYS A 3 45.86 34.45 38.73
CA LYS A 3 45.48 35.07 37.43
C LYS A 3 45.73 34.14 36.23
N LEU A 4 46.79 33.31 36.26
CA LEU A 4 47.06 32.31 35.23
C LEU A 4 46.04 31.17 35.24
N LEU A 5 45.61 30.70 36.41
CA LEU A 5 44.54 29.73 36.55
C LEU A 5 43.19 30.25 36.01
N ALA A 6 42.89 31.52 36.25
CA ALA A 6 41.65 32.16 35.72
C ALA A 6 41.67 32.27 34.19
N ILE A 7 42.83 32.54 33.55
CA ILE A 7 42.98 32.58 32.11
C ILE A 7 42.85 31.20 31.48
N ILE A 8 43.41 30.15 32.10
CA ILE A 8 43.28 28.77 31.64
C ILE A 8 41.80 28.28 31.75
N LEU A 9 41.11 28.64 32.83
CA LEU A 9 39.72 28.35 33.03
C LEU A 9 38.81 29.07 31.98
N LEU A 10 39.17 30.32 31.64
CA LEU A 10 38.42 31.08 30.63
C LEU A 10 38.66 30.54 29.22
N LEU A 11 39.86 30.02 28.91
CA LEU A 11 40.18 29.40 27.62
C LEU A 11 39.50 28.04 27.43
N SER A 12 39.19 27.30 28.50
CA SER A 12 38.52 26.01 28.42
C SER A 12 37.03 26.10 28.04
N VAL A 13 36.39 27.26 28.10
CA VAL A 13 34.99 27.51 27.75
C VAL A 13 34.82 27.71 26.23
N LEU A 14 35.89 27.88 25.45
CA LEU A 14 35.88 28.09 24.01
C LEU A 14 35.89 26.78 23.18
N VAL A 15 35.43 25.65 23.76
CA VAL A 15 35.26 24.41 22.97
C VAL A 15 34.10 24.63 22.01
N PRO A 16 34.30 24.58 20.67
CA PRO A 16 33.21 24.72 19.71
C PRO A 16 32.25 23.53 19.89
N VAL A 17 31.09 23.81 20.42
CA VAL A 17 29.99 22.83 20.45
C VAL A 17 29.52 22.64 19.01
N HIS A 18 29.92 21.55 18.37
CA HIS A 18 29.43 21.15 17.07
C HIS A 18 27.97 20.73 17.24
N ALA A 19 27.05 21.61 16.93
CA ALA A 19 25.63 21.28 16.92
C ALA A 19 25.38 20.21 15.84
N GLN A 20 24.89 19.05 16.26
CA GLN A 20 24.49 17.99 15.33
C GLN A 20 23.34 18.49 14.47
N LYS A 21 23.47 18.35 13.18
CA LYS A 21 22.43 18.75 12.23
C LYS A 21 21.53 17.55 11.94
N TYR A 22 20.22 17.75 11.98
CA TYR A 22 19.20 16.77 11.66
C TYR A 22 18.43 17.22 10.44
N ALA A 23 17.95 16.25 9.65
CA ALA A 23 17.04 16.49 8.55
C ALA A 23 15.94 15.43 8.53
N CYS A 24 14.88 15.71 7.79
CA CYS A 24 13.84 14.74 7.50
C CYS A 24 13.61 14.66 6.00
N VAL A 25 13.14 13.51 5.57
CA VAL A 25 12.68 13.25 4.20
C VAL A 25 11.30 12.62 4.24
N ASN A 26 10.60 12.68 3.11
CA ASN A 26 9.43 11.88 2.82
C ASN A 26 9.75 10.99 1.62
N THR A 27 10.17 9.76 1.87
CA THR A 27 10.56 8.83 0.81
C THR A 27 9.38 8.50 -0.11
N ASP A 28 8.15 8.41 0.42
CA ASP A 28 6.95 8.19 -0.37
C ASP A 28 6.67 9.37 -1.34
N TYR A 29 6.79 10.60 -0.86
CA TYR A 29 6.70 11.79 -1.70
C TYR A 29 7.78 11.80 -2.79
N ILE A 30 9.02 11.49 -2.43
CA ILE A 30 10.13 11.44 -3.40
C ILE A 30 9.84 10.39 -4.48
N MET A 31 9.54 9.15 -4.08
CA MET A 31 9.26 8.06 -5.00
C MET A 31 8.09 8.37 -5.94
N ARG A 32 6.97 8.90 -5.41
CA ARG A 32 5.80 9.26 -6.23
C ARG A 32 6.09 10.29 -7.32
N ASN A 33 7.07 11.17 -7.11
CA ASN A 33 7.49 12.13 -8.11
C ASN A 33 8.45 11.53 -9.17
N MET A 34 8.99 10.31 -8.93
CA MET A 34 9.91 9.66 -9.87
C MET A 34 9.18 8.93 -10.99
N PRO A 35 9.51 9.18 -12.27
CA PRO A 35 8.92 8.45 -13.40
C PRO A 35 9.16 6.94 -13.33
N GLU A 36 10.31 6.53 -12.82
CA GLU A 36 10.69 5.12 -12.68
C GLU A 36 9.79 4.38 -11.68
N TYR A 37 9.32 5.07 -10.63
CA TYR A 37 8.36 4.52 -9.69
C TYR A 37 7.02 4.21 -10.35
N SER A 38 6.50 5.17 -11.14
CA SER A 38 5.28 4.97 -11.91
C SER A 38 5.40 3.83 -12.92
N GLN A 39 6.55 3.72 -13.59
CA GLN A 39 6.82 2.61 -14.51
C GLN A 39 6.89 1.27 -13.79
N ALA A 40 7.51 1.21 -12.60
CA ALA A 40 7.55 0.00 -11.78
C ALA A 40 6.15 -0.42 -11.35
N LEU A 41 5.32 0.52 -10.88
CA LEU A 41 3.93 0.25 -10.52
C LEU A 41 3.11 -0.27 -11.71
N ASN A 42 3.26 0.34 -12.89
CA ASN A 42 2.55 -0.10 -14.10
C ASN A 42 2.95 -1.54 -14.49
N LYS A 43 4.24 -1.89 -14.38
CA LYS A 43 4.69 -3.27 -14.62
C LYS A 43 4.11 -4.25 -13.60
N ILE A 44 4.07 -3.87 -12.32
CA ILE A 44 3.47 -4.70 -11.27
C ILE A 44 1.98 -4.92 -11.54
N ASN A 45 1.24 -3.87 -11.88
CA ASN A 45 -0.18 -3.97 -12.21
C ASN A 45 -0.42 -4.89 -13.41
N LYS A 46 0.44 -4.81 -14.44
CA LYS A 46 0.37 -5.71 -15.59
C LYS A 46 0.53 -7.19 -15.20
N TYR A 47 1.49 -7.51 -14.33
CA TYR A 47 1.62 -8.88 -13.79
C TYR A 47 0.39 -9.31 -13.01
N ILE A 48 -0.20 -8.42 -12.21
CA ILE A 48 -1.43 -8.72 -11.47
C ILE A 48 -2.56 -9.05 -12.43
N GLU A 49 -2.78 -8.24 -13.46
CA GLU A 49 -3.81 -8.45 -14.48
C GLU A 49 -3.61 -9.77 -15.24
N GLU A 50 -2.38 -10.05 -15.69
CA GLU A 50 -2.03 -11.29 -16.39
C GLU A 50 -2.30 -12.52 -15.52
N TRP A 51 -1.89 -12.50 -14.24
CA TRP A 51 -2.10 -13.63 -13.34
C TRP A 51 -3.54 -13.79 -12.88
N GLN A 52 -4.27 -12.69 -12.73
CA GLN A 52 -5.72 -12.76 -12.47
C GLN A 52 -6.45 -13.41 -13.64
N GLN A 53 -6.08 -13.07 -14.87
CA GLN A 53 -6.66 -13.69 -16.06
C GLN A 53 -6.28 -15.18 -16.15
N GLU A 54 -5.04 -15.55 -15.82
CA GLU A 54 -4.60 -16.94 -15.75
C GLU A 54 -5.44 -17.75 -14.76
N LEU A 55 -5.67 -17.22 -13.54
CA LEU A 55 -6.50 -17.85 -12.53
C LEU A 55 -7.97 -17.95 -12.95
N GLN A 56 -8.49 -16.91 -13.59
CA GLN A 56 -9.86 -16.91 -14.10
C GLN A 56 -10.06 -17.99 -15.17
N ASN A 57 -9.14 -18.14 -16.09
CA ASN A 57 -9.20 -19.18 -17.12
C ASN A 57 -9.15 -20.59 -16.49
N LYS A 58 -8.28 -20.79 -15.48
CA LYS A 58 -8.21 -22.04 -14.72
C LYS A 58 -9.48 -22.33 -13.92
N GLN A 59 -10.10 -21.32 -13.34
CA GLN A 59 -11.38 -21.44 -12.66
C GLN A 59 -12.47 -21.88 -13.63
N GLN A 60 -12.54 -21.26 -14.82
CA GLN A 60 -13.50 -21.65 -15.87
C GLN A 60 -13.32 -23.11 -16.29
N GLU A 61 -12.09 -23.58 -16.47
CA GLU A 61 -11.80 -25.00 -16.79
C GLU A 61 -12.38 -25.93 -15.71
N VAL A 62 -12.19 -25.60 -14.43
CA VAL A 62 -12.75 -26.38 -13.32
C VAL A 62 -14.28 -26.35 -13.34
N ASP A 63 -14.89 -25.20 -13.56
CA ASP A 63 -16.35 -25.06 -13.55
C ASP A 63 -17.00 -25.79 -14.74
N GLU A 64 -16.38 -25.78 -15.90
CA GLU A 64 -16.80 -26.57 -17.07
C GLU A 64 -16.74 -28.06 -16.81
N LEU A 65 -15.64 -28.56 -16.23
CA LEU A 65 -15.52 -29.99 -15.86
C LEU A 65 -16.58 -30.40 -14.83
N ARG A 66 -16.87 -29.57 -13.84
CA ARG A 66 -17.93 -29.81 -12.86
C ARG A 66 -19.31 -29.86 -13.52
N GLN A 67 -19.60 -28.91 -14.40
CA GLN A 67 -20.87 -28.87 -15.12
C GLN A 67 -21.06 -30.10 -16.00
N GLN A 68 -20.02 -30.48 -16.77
CA GLN A 68 -20.04 -31.72 -17.57
C GLN A 68 -20.30 -32.95 -16.71
N TYR A 69 -19.57 -33.06 -15.60
CA TYR A 69 -19.76 -34.18 -14.68
C TYR A 69 -21.19 -34.23 -14.11
N GLN A 70 -21.77 -33.11 -13.73
CA GLN A 70 -23.17 -33.06 -13.23
C GLN A 70 -24.18 -33.53 -14.27
N GLN A 71 -23.96 -33.23 -15.55
CA GLN A 71 -24.84 -33.65 -16.65
C GLN A 71 -24.71 -35.14 -16.98
N GLU A 72 -23.52 -35.72 -16.86
CA GLU A 72 -23.21 -37.08 -17.29
C GLU A 72 -23.23 -38.08 -16.14
N ALA A 73 -23.15 -37.65 -14.89
CA ALA A 73 -22.90 -38.48 -13.70
C ALA A 73 -23.89 -39.67 -13.56
N TYR A 74 -25.16 -39.49 -13.95
CA TYR A 74 -26.19 -40.52 -13.86
C TYR A 74 -26.04 -41.63 -14.94
N LEU A 75 -25.33 -41.35 -16.03
CA LEU A 75 -25.07 -42.28 -17.12
C LEU A 75 -23.73 -43.02 -16.98
N LEU A 76 -22.82 -42.50 -16.17
CA LEU A 76 -21.48 -43.04 -16.07
C LEU A 76 -21.42 -44.29 -15.15
N PRO A 77 -20.65 -45.32 -15.52
CA PRO A 77 -20.23 -46.39 -14.60
C PRO A 77 -19.40 -45.81 -13.43
N ASP A 78 -19.41 -46.52 -12.28
CA ASP A 78 -18.78 -46.01 -11.05
C ASP A 78 -17.27 -45.74 -11.19
N ASN A 79 -16.55 -46.55 -11.95
CA ASN A 79 -15.15 -46.36 -12.21
C ASN A 79 -14.86 -45.07 -13.03
N LEU A 80 -15.78 -44.66 -13.92
CA LEU A 80 -15.64 -43.43 -14.69
C LEU A 80 -16.07 -42.22 -13.86
N LYS A 81 -17.09 -42.35 -13.00
CA LYS A 81 -17.43 -41.30 -12.03
C LYS A 81 -16.24 -40.94 -11.15
N GLN A 82 -15.58 -41.97 -10.58
CA GLN A 82 -14.40 -41.74 -9.75
C GLN A 82 -13.29 -40.99 -10.51
N ARG A 83 -12.99 -41.45 -11.73
CA ARG A 83 -11.95 -40.77 -12.57
C ARG A 83 -12.29 -39.28 -12.83
N ARG A 84 -13.56 -38.96 -13.12
CA ARG A 84 -14.01 -37.57 -13.35
C ARG A 84 -13.91 -36.74 -12.07
N GLN A 85 -14.27 -37.29 -10.93
CA GLN A 85 -14.11 -36.63 -9.63
C GLN A 85 -12.65 -36.36 -9.30
N ASP A 86 -11.77 -37.34 -9.53
CA ASP A 86 -10.33 -37.21 -9.31
C ASP A 86 -9.72 -36.13 -10.25
N GLU A 87 -10.16 -36.08 -11.51
CA GLU A 87 -9.76 -35.06 -12.47
C GLU A 87 -10.13 -33.65 -11.99
N ILE A 88 -11.38 -33.46 -11.58
CA ILE A 88 -11.87 -32.18 -11.04
C ILE A 88 -11.07 -31.80 -9.80
N HIS A 89 -10.89 -32.73 -8.86
CA HIS A 89 -10.13 -32.48 -7.64
C HIS A 89 -8.66 -32.07 -7.92
N ASN A 90 -8.02 -32.73 -8.89
CA ASN A 90 -6.67 -32.38 -9.32
C ASN A 90 -6.61 -30.97 -9.88
N LYS A 91 -7.55 -30.59 -10.76
CA LYS A 91 -7.63 -29.25 -11.34
C LYS A 91 -7.89 -28.16 -10.29
N GLU A 92 -8.78 -28.44 -9.32
CA GLU A 92 -8.99 -27.54 -8.18
C GLU A 92 -7.73 -27.37 -7.32
N THR A 93 -6.97 -28.44 -7.17
CA THR A 93 -5.73 -28.41 -6.41
C THR A 93 -4.64 -27.62 -7.16
N GLU A 94 -4.54 -27.79 -8.48
CA GLU A 94 -3.68 -26.97 -9.34
C GLU A 94 -4.03 -25.49 -9.24
N LEU A 95 -5.31 -25.13 -9.33
CA LEU A 95 -5.79 -23.76 -9.21
C LEU A 95 -5.41 -23.14 -7.84
N ARG A 96 -5.67 -23.88 -6.74
CA ARG A 96 -5.28 -23.41 -5.38
C ARG A 96 -3.77 -23.25 -5.24
N ASN A 97 -2.99 -24.15 -5.83
CA ASN A 97 -1.52 -24.06 -5.81
C ASN A 97 -1.04 -22.86 -6.60
N LEU A 98 -1.58 -22.65 -7.81
CA LEU A 98 -1.25 -21.50 -8.65
C LEU A 98 -1.59 -20.17 -7.95
N GLN A 99 -2.77 -20.09 -7.32
CA GLN A 99 -3.16 -18.89 -6.57
C GLN A 99 -2.17 -18.59 -5.43
N ARG A 100 -1.76 -19.62 -4.67
CA ARG A 100 -0.76 -19.46 -3.61
C ARG A 100 0.61 -19.07 -4.17
N GLN A 101 1.01 -19.67 -5.28
CA GLN A 101 2.27 -19.35 -5.94
C GLN A 101 2.30 -17.88 -6.41
N ARG A 102 1.23 -17.40 -7.05
CA ARG A 102 1.16 -16.04 -7.58
C ARG A 102 1.00 -14.98 -6.49
N PHE A 103 0.05 -15.20 -5.55
CA PHE A 103 -0.41 -14.19 -4.60
C PHE A 103 -0.21 -14.54 -3.12
N GLY A 104 0.32 -15.71 -2.81
CA GLY A 104 0.63 -16.12 -1.44
C GLY A 104 1.81 -15.35 -0.85
N THR A 105 2.00 -15.51 0.46
CA THR A 105 3.17 -14.93 1.16
C THR A 105 4.47 -15.50 0.58
N GLY A 106 5.39 -14.63 0.18
CA GLY A 106 6.62 -15.01 -0.53
C GLY A 106 6.40 -15.45 -1.98
N GLY A 107 5.19 -15.27 -2.53
CA GLY A 107 4.84 -15.63 -3.89
C GLY A 107 5.42 -14.70 -4.96
N ASP A 108 5.08 -15.02 -6.22
CA ASP A 108 5.65 -14.33 -7.39
C ASP A 108 5.41 -12.82 -7.37
N LEU A 109 4.23 -12.36 -6.87
CA LEU A 109 3.90 -10.93 -6.79
C LEU A 109 4.83 -10.18 -5.85
N GLU A 110 5.11 -10.76 -4.68
CA GLU A 110 6.01 -10.15 -3.70
C GLU A 110 7.43 -10.07 -4.25
N GLN A 111 7.89 -11.14 -4.90
CA GLN A 111 9.21 -11.18 -5.54
C GLN A 111 9.30 -10.14 -6.68
N LYS A 112 8.28 -10.03 -7.54
CA LYS A 112 8.25 -9.02 -8.61
C LYS A 112 8.18 -7.60 -8.10
N ARG A 113 7.45 -7.36 -7.00
CA ARG A 113 7.48 -6.06 -6.32
C ARG A 113 8.87 -5.72 -5.82
N ALA A 114 9.52 -6.63 -5.11
CA ALA A 114 10.87 -6.42 -4.61
C ALA A 114 11.86 -6.16 -5.75
N GLU A 115 11.82 -6.96 -6.83
CA GLU A 115 12.68 -6.82 -8.00
C GLU A 115 12.53 -5.44 -8.68
N LEU A 116 11.29 -4.99 -8.88
CA LEU A 116 11.00 -3.76 -9.61
C LEU A 116 11.15 -2.49 -8.75
N MET A 117 10.88 -2.60 -7.44
CA MET A 117 10.93 -1.46 -6.54
C MET A 117 12.32 -1.21 -5.94
N LYS A 118 13.11 -2.28 -5.75
CA LYS A 118 14.44 -2.15 -5.16
C LYS A 118 15.35 -1.14 -5.88
N PRO A 119 15.49 -1.14 -7.22
CA PRO A 119 16.36 -0.18 -7.89
C PRO A 119 15.89 1.27 -7.71
N VAL A 120 14.57 1.51 -7.59
CA VAL A 120 14.00 2.83 -7.32
C VAL A 120 14.35 3.28 -5.91
N GLN A 121 14.16 2.39 -4.92
CA GLN A 121 14.50 2.65 -3.54
C GLN A 121 16.01 2.90 -3.35
N ASP A 122 16.86 2.06 -3.92
CA ASP A 122 18.32 2.21 -3.85
C ASP A 122 18.74 3.58 -4.41
N ARG A 123 18.13 4.03 -5.50
CA ARG A 123 18.42 5.34 -6.10
C ARG A 123 18.01 6.48 -5.18
N VAL A 124 16.86 6.40 -4.51
CA VAL A 124 16.42 7.38 -3.50
C VAL A 124 17.36 7.40 -2.30
N TYR A 125 17.71 6.24 -1.75
CA TYR A 125 18.60 6.15 -0.60
C TYR A 125 19.99 6.72 -0.90
N ASN A 126 20.56 6.42 -2.06
CA ASN A 126 21.85 6.98 -2.49
C ASN A 126 21.79 8.50 -2.62
N ALA A 127 20.68 9.05 -3.13
CA ALA A 127 20.51 10.48 -3.22
C ALA A 127 20.36 11.15 -1.85
N ILE A 128 19.60 10.54 -0.92
CA ILE A 128 19.47 10.99 0.47
C ILE A 128 20.86 11.00 1.15
N GLU A 129 21.60 9.90 1.03
CA GLU A 129 22.95 9.79 1.61
C GLU A 129 23.89 10.88 1.09
N ARG A 130 23.84 11.14 -0.23
CA ARG A 130 24.66 12.17 -0.84
C ARG A 130 24.32 13.56 -0.30
N VAL A 131 23.02 13.94 -0.24
CA VAL A 131 22.59 15.21 0.34
C VAL A 131 22.99 15.30 1.81
N ALA A 132 22.85 14.21 2.57
CA ALA A 132 23.20 14.17 3.99
C ALA A 132 24.71 14.42 4.19
N ARG A 133 25.56 13.81 3.40
CA ARG A 133 27.03 14.00 3.45
C ARG A 133 27.42 15.43 3.04
N GLU A 134 26.87 15.95 1.94
CA GLU A 134 27.18 17.30 1.44
C GLU A 134 26.79 18.40 2.45
N LYS A 135 25.69 18.21 3.18
CA LYS A 135 25.17 19.16 4.17
C LYS A 135 25.63 18.90 5.61
N ASN A 136 26.42 17.85 5.83
CA ASN A 136 26.88 17.40 7.15
C ASN A 136 25.73 17.13 8.13
N TYR A 137 24.67 16.46 7.69
CA TYR A 137 23.63 15.96 8.57
C TYR A 137 24.12 14.71 9.32
N ALA A 138 23.92 14.69 10.64
CA ALA A 138 24.26 13.52 11.47
C ALA A 138 23.21 12.42 11.32
N PHE A 139 21.94 12.81 11.14
CA PHE A 139 20.80 11.90 10.99
C PHE A 139 19.81 12.47 9.99
N VAL A 140 19.20 11.56 9.23
CA VAL A 140 18.05 11.86 8.36
C VAL A 140 16.94 10.91 8.72
N PHE A 141 15.79 11.45 9.11
CA PHE A 141 14.61 10.69 9.50
C PHE A 141 13.62 10.62 8.33
N ASP A 142 13.09 9.43 8.07
CA ASP A 142 12.01 9.28 7.08
C ASP A 142 10.65 9.45 7.75
N LYS A 143 9.93 10.52 7.42
CA LYS A 143 8.59 10.78 7.95
C LYS A 143 7.51 9.92 7.30
N ALA A 144 7.78 9.27 6.16
CA ALA A 144 6.84 8.36 5.51
C ALA A 144 6.82 6.98 6.18
N ALA A 145 7.97 6.49 6.64
CA ALA A 145 8.11 5.17 7.25
C ALA A 145 7.87 5.18 8.76
N SER A 146 7.87 6.33 9.41
CA SER A 146 7.92 6.46 10.87
C SER A 146 6.60 6.96 11.46
N ALA A 147 5.88 6.08 12.15
CA ALA A 147 4.73 6.50 12.99
C ALA A 147 5.14 7.42 14.16
N THR A 148 6.45 7.59 14.40
CA THR A 148 7.00 8.34 15.54
C THR A 148 7.22 9.82 15.24
N VAL A 149 7.34 10.23 13.98
CA VAL A 149 7.56 11.63 13.59
C VAL A 149 6.23 12.32 13.37
N LEU A 150 5.77 13.08 14.38
CA LEU A 150 4.48 13.76 14.36
C LEU A 150 4.52 15.13 13.68
N TYR A 151 5.66 15.81 13.73
CA TYR A 151 5.85 17.15 13.16
C TYR A 151 7.28 17.38 12.71
N VAL A 152 7.44 17.99 11.55
CA VAL A 152 8.70 18.46 11.00
C VAL A 152 8.48 19.84 10.39
N SER A 153 9.29 20.81 10.81
CA SER A 153 9.30 22.13 10.17
C SER A 153 9.93 22.02 8.77
N GLU A 154 9.36 22.72 7.78
CA GLU A 154 9.80 22.70 6.37
C GLU A 154 11.30 22.96 6.19
N LYS A 155 11.90 23.77 7.05
CA LYS A 155 13.35 24.07 7.00
C LYS A 155 14.24 22.84 7.21
N TYR A 156 13.71 21.76 7.82
CA TYR A 156 14.42 20.51 8.05
C TYR A 156 14.04 19.42 7.05
N ASP A 157 13.04 19.65 6.19
CA ASP A 157 12.63 18.74 5.13
C ASP A 157 13.53 18.93 3.90
N ILE A 158 14.30 17.92 3.58
CA ILE A 158 15.22 17.92 2.43
C ILE A 158 14.66 17.16 1.22
N SER A 159 13.38 16.76 1.23
CA SER A 159 12.78 15.95 0.16
C SER A 159 12.93 16.60 -1.22
N ASN A 160 12.71 17.91 -1.33
CA ASN A 160 12.86 18.62 -2.60
C ASN A 160 14.31 18.69 -3.06
N GLN A 161 15.29 18.83 -2.14
CA GLN A 161 16.71 18.81 -2.47
C GLN A 161 17.13 17.43 -3.01
N VAL A 162 16.55 16.36 -2.46
CA VAL A 162 16.76 14.98 -2.96
C VAL A 162 16.17 14.84 -4.37
N LEU A 163 14.96 15.35 -4.62
CA LEU A 163 14.35 15.34 -5.95
C LEU A 163 15.18 16.12 -6.99
N GLU A 164 15.69 17.29 -6.62
CA GLU A 164 16.59 18.07 -7.48
C GLU A 164 17.84 17.28 -7.84
N LEU A 165 18.46 16.62 -6.87
CA LEU A 165 19.63 15.76 -7.09
C LEU A 165 19.31 14.58 -8.02
N LEU A 166 18.10 14.04 -7.94
CA LEU A 166 17.58 12.96 -8.80
C LEU A 166 17.22 13.47 -10.22
N GLY A 167 17.23 14.79 -10.44
CA GLY A 167 16.84 15.42 -11.70
C GLY A 167 15.33 15.45 -11.92
N VAL A 168 14.53 15.33 -10.83
CA VAL A 168 13.07 15.30 -10.85
C VAL A 168 12.52 16.63 -10.32
N LYS A 169 11.60 17.25 -11.06
CA LYS A 169 10.93 18.47 -10.59
C LYS A 169 9.95 18.15 -9.47
N PRO A 170 10.01 18.85 -8.32
CA PRO A 170 9.02 18.72 -7.26
C PRO A 170 7.61 19.01 -7.79
N GLY A 171 6.64 18.16 -7.44
CA GLY A 171 5.24 18.35 -7.86
C GLY A 171 4.85 17.71 -9.19
N ALA A 172 5.77 17.08 -9.93
CA ALA A 172 5.47 16.41 -11.20
C ALA A 172 4.41 15.30 -11.08
N ALA A 173 4.27 14.69 -9.89
CA ALA A 173 3.26 13.66 -9.64
C ALA A 173 1.82 14.19 -9.54
N SER A 174 1.64 15.49 -9.24
CA SER A 174 0.31 16.10 -9.14
C SER A 174 -0.33 16.39 -10.50
N GLU A 175 0.45 16.46 -11.58
CA GLU A 175 -0.07 16.73 -12.91
C GLU A 175 -0.53 15.47 -13.67
N SER A 176 -0.02 14.29 -13.29
CA SER A 176 -0.37 13.02 -13.94
C SER A 176 -1.46 12.20 -13.23
N GLY A 177 -1.92 12.62 -12.06
CA GLY A 177 -2.85 11.88 -11.19
C GLY A 177 -4.28 12.42 -11.13
N SER A 178 -4.66 13.41 -11.96
CA SER A 178 -6.00 14.00 -11.93
C SER A 178 -6.95 13.40 -12.98
N THR A 179 -7.02 12.07 -13.07
CA THR A 179 -8.13 11.41 -13.79
C THR A 179 -8.61 10.22 -13.01
N ALA A 180 -9.85 10.36 -12.49
CA ALA A 180 -10.70 9.35 -11.91
C ALA A 180 -10.71 9.23 -10.37
N ALA A 181 -11.30 10.26 -9.71
CA ALA A 181 -12.20 9.94 -8.61
C ALA A 181 -13.61 9.71 -9.22
N PRO A 182 -14.32 8.63 -8.91
CA PRO A 182 -15.71 8.51 -9.30
C PRO A 182 -16.53 9.51 -8.48
N THR A 183 -16.97 10.59 -9.13
CA THR A 183 -17.97 11.51 -8.59
C THR A 183 -19.23 10.73 -8.28
N GLY A 184 -19.48 10.55 -6.98
CA GLY A 184 -20.75 10.08 -6.47
C GLY A 184 -21.86 10.95 -6.99
N SER A 185 -22.79 10.29 -7.65
CA SER A 185 -24.07 10.79 -8.14
C SER A 185 -24.76 11.69 -7.12
N SER A 186 -24.76 12.99 -7.38
CA SER A 186 -25.62 13.96 -6.72
C SER A 186 -27.06 13.71 -7.20
N ARG A 187 -27.88 13.08 -6.38
CA ARG A 187 -29.34 13.07 -6.57
C ARG A 187 -29.87 14.50 -6.42
N LYS A 188 -30.36 15.04 -7.51
CA LYS A 188 -31.22 16.22 -7.51
C LYS A 188 -32.54 15.88 -6.75
N ASP A 189 -32.70 16.51 -5.62
CA ASP A 189 -33.99 16.62 -4.95
C ASP A 189 -34.85 17.60 -5.73
N SER A 190 -35.86 17.07 -6.39
CA SER A 190 -37.01 17.86 -6.89
C SER A 190 -38.09 17.81 -5.81
N GLY A 191 -38.29 18.96 -5.15
CA GLY A 191 -39.32 19.13 -4.17
C GLY A 191 -40.72 18.95 -4.74
N THR A 192 -41.55 18.23 -3.98
CA THR A 192 -42.99 18.38 -4.03
C THR A 192 -43.50 18.43 -2.58
N LYS A 193 -44.05 19.59 -2.25
CA LYS A 193 -44.86 19.82 -1.06
C LYS A 193 -46.10 18.97 -1.16
N ASN A 194 -46.44 18.25 -0.09
CA ASN A 194 -47.82 18.20 0.38
C ASN A 194 -47.87 17.87 1.87
N SER A 195 -48.56 18.77 2.57
CA SER A 195 -49.13 18.66 3.89
C SER A 195 -50.10 17.48 3.98
N ASP A 196 -50.10 16.71 5.04
CA ASP A 196 -51.25 16.65 5.95
C ASP A 196 -50.96 15.80 7.20
N SER A 197 -51.63 16.23 8.22
CA SER A 197 -51.81 15.83 9.60
C SER A 197 -52.09 14.33 9.89
N GLY A 198 -51.70 13.87 11.09
CA GLY A 198 -52.39 12.77 11.75
C GLY A 198 -51.60 11.94 12.72
N GLN A 199 -51.48 12.41 13.96
CA GLN A 199 -51.83 11.80 15.25
C GLN A 199 -51.51 10.31 15.55
N TYR A 200 -50.77 10.16 16.66
CA TYR A 200 -50.94 9.20 17.78
C TYR A 200 -51.04 7.69 17.52
N ARG A 201 -50.15 6.92 18.06
CA ARG A 201 -50.40 6.08 19.25
C ARG A 201 -49.18 5.40 19.80
N ARG A 202 -48.98 5.64 21.08
CA ARG A 202 -48.21 4.79 22.03
C ARG A 202 -48.87 3.40 22.11
N SER A 203 -48.07 2.35 22.26
CA SER A 203 -48.41 1.23 23.10
C SER A 203 -47.15 0.51 23.57
N ASN A 204 -47.05 0.52 24.87
CA ASN A 204 -46.20 -0.30 25.73
C ASN A 204 -46.60 -1.79 25.63
N ASN A 205 -45.68 -2.64 25.92
CA ASN A 205 -45.68 -3.70 26.93
C ASN A 205 -44.77 -4.83 26.48
N ASP A 206 -43.71 -5.07 27.20
CA ASP A 206 -43.54 -5.84 28.45
C ASP A 206 -43.49 -7.37 28.29
N HIS A 207 -42.39 -7.89 28.87
CA HIS A 207 -42.20 -9.17 29.52
C HIS A 207 -42.21 -10.45 28.64
N LYS A 208 -41.19 -11.29 28.68
CA LYS A 208 -40.73 -12.07 29.84
C LYS A 208 -39.51 -12.91 29.49
N GLU A 209 -38.61 -12.98 30.44
CA GLU A 209 -37.70 -14.11 30.70
C GLU A 209 -38.41 -15.45 30.68
N VAL A 210 -37.69 -16.51 30.30
CA VAL A 210 -37.62 -17.84 30.95
C VAL A 210 -36.54 -18.63 30.23
N ASN A 211 -35.40 -18.83 30.72
CA ASN A 211 -34.77 -19.81 31.61
C ASN A 211 -34.98 -21.28 31.29
N ARG A 212 -33.82 -22.04 31.18
CA ARG A 212 -33.58 -23.50 31.38
C ARG A 212 -33.99 -24.42 30.20
N GLN A 213 -33.08 -25.17 29.65
CA GLN A 213 -32.19 -26.21 30.18
C GLN A 213 -31.01 -26.42 29.24
#